data_abc850359727d6949e43577300ea30c8
#
_entry.id   abc850359727d6949e43577300ea30c8
#
_cell.length_a   1.000
_cell.length_b   1.000
_cell.length_c   1.000
_cell.angle_alpha   90.00
_cell.angle_beta   90.00
_cell.angle_gamma   90.00
#
_symmetry.space_group_name_H-M   'P 1'
#
loop_
_entity.id
_entity.type
_entity.pdbx_description
1 polymer ?
#
loop_
_entity_poly.entity_id
_entity_poly.type
_entity_poly.pdbx_seq_one_letter_code
_entity_poly.pdbx_strand_id
1 'polypeptide(L)'
;MAKSRYSLRTHPIMSKNIVVLISGRGSNFKAVYERSVQENWPEKYGVRISGVISNRPEAGGLTFAKENNIPFKVIDHKEFPTRETFEEELIKACEDFDADLIVLAGFMRVLTPLFVNAFEGRILNIHPALLPMFPGLHTHERALEAGIRIHGVTVHFVSAVLDGGAIVGQAAVPVLAGDTPDELAARVLKQEHILYPRAVRLVAEGKVRLENGRTIMDREASQELAILG
;
A
#
# COMPACT_ATOMS: atom_id res chain seq x y z
N MET A 1 -16.89 26.52 -47.46
CA MET A 1 -16.29 25.33 -46.88
C MET A 1 -15.43 25.73 -45.67
N ALA A 2 -15.98 25.70 -44.47
CA ALA A 2 -15.28 26.04 -43.22
C ALA A 2 -14.84 24.77 -42.56
N LYS A 3 -13.51 24.51 -42.47
CA LYS A 3 -12.93 23.40 -41.74
C LYS A 3 -12.99 23.71 -40.23
N SER A 4 -13.85 23.01 -39.51
CA SER A 4 -13.90 22.99 -38.07
C SER A 4 -12.59 22.39 -37.53
N ARG A 5 -11.79 23.22 -36.85
CA ARG A 5 -10.65 22.78 -36.05
C ARG A 5 -11.17 22.47 -34.66
N TYR A 6 -11.59 21.25 -34.42
CA TYR A 6 -11.72 20.76 -33.06
C TYR A 6 -10.31 20.49 -32.52
N SER A 7 -9.76 21.44 -31.77
CA SER A 7 -8.62 21.23 -30.92
C SER A 7 -9.08 20.38 -29.76
N LEU A 8 -8.67 19.11 -29.73
CA LEU A 8 -8.76 18.27 -28.55
C LEU A 8 -7.87 18.93 -27.46
N ARG A 9 -8.50 19.71 -26.58
CA ARG A 9 -7.84 20.13 -25.34
C ARG A 9 -7.62 18.86 -24.51
N THR A 10 -6.42 18.30 -24.59
CA THR A 10 -5.94 17.33 -23.60
C THR A 10 -5.94 18.08 -22.26
N HIS A 11 -6.88 17.77 -21.39
CA HIS A 11 -6.79 18.18 -20.00
C HIS A 11 -5.49 17.59 -19.47
N PRO A 12 -4.63 18.36 -18.79
CA PRO A 12 -3.46 17.78 -18.15
C PRO A 12 -3.97 16.72 -17.19
N ILE A 13 -3.49 15.49 -17.34
CA ILE A 13 -3.73 14.40 -16.39
C ILE A 13 -3.12 14.92 -15.08
N MET A 14 -3.97 15.25 -14.09
CA MET A 14 -3.49 15.66 -12.78
C MET A 14 -2.73 14.46 -12.19
N SER A 15 -1.40 14.62 -12.05
CA SER A 15 -0.56 13.56 -11.54
C SER A 15 -0.95 13.24 -10.10
N LYS A 16 -1.13 11.96 -9.81
CA LYS A 16 -1.38 11.44 -8.46
C LYS A 16 -0.07 11.00 -7.82
N ASN A 17 0.22 11.57 -6.68
CA ASN A 17 1.44 11.34 -5.94
C ASN A 17 1.24 10.27 -4.86
N ILE A 18 2.06 9.24 -4.91
CA ILE A 18 2.09 8.19 -3.90
C ILE A 18 3.29 8.42 -2.98
N VAL A 19 3.04 8.44 -1.69
CA VAL A 19 4.09 8.40 -0.66
C VAL A 19 4.07 7.03 0.02
N VAL A 20 5.23 6.38 0.06
CA VAL A 20 5.37 5.05 0.65
C VAL A 20 6.01 5.14 2.02
N LEU A 21 5.37 4.56 3.04
CA LEU A 21 5.91 4.46 4.39
C LEU A 21 6.48 3.07 4.63
N ILE A 22 7.73 3.02 5.12
CA ILE A 22 8.48 1.78 5.37
C ILE A 22 9.13 1.77 6.76
N SER A 23 9.44 0.57 7.28
CA SER A 23 10.24 0.41 8.52
C SER A 23 11.41 -0.57 8.35
N GLY A 24 11.52 -1.29 7.23
CA GLY A 24 12.47 -2.36 7.05
C GLY A 24 12.95 -2.55 5.61
N ARG A 25 13.07 -3.79 5.17
CA ARG A 25 13.61 -4.17 3.85
C ARG A 25 12.88 -3.57 2.65
N GLY A 26 11.57 -3.29 2.78
CA GLY A 26 10.78 -2.63 1.75
C GLY A 26 10.45 -3.50 0.54
N SER A 27 10.29 -4.82 0.69
CA SER A 27 10.00 -5.71 -0.45
C SER A 27 8.71 -5.35 -1.19
N ASN A 28 7.66 -4.99 -0.47
CA ASN A 28 6.41 -4.51 -1.05
C ASN A 28 6.58 -3.13 -1.73
N PHE A 29 7.36 -2.21 -1.14
CA PHE A 29 7.71 -0.96 -1.80
C PHE A 29 8.42 -1.21 -3.13
N LYS A 30 9.42 -2.10 -3.13
CA LYS A 30 10.15 -2.49 -4.33
C LYS A 30 9.20 -3.06 -5.39
N ALA A 31 8.30 -3.97 -5.02
CA ALA A 31 7.32 -4.54 -5.95
C ALA A 31 6.39 -3.48 -6.56
N VAL A 32 5.91 -2.51 -5.77
CA VAL A 32 5.11 -1.39 -6.27
C VAL A 32 5.90 -0.53 -7.24
N TYR A 33 7.14 -0.19 -6.89
CA TYR A 33 8.01 0.63 -7.76
C TYR A 33 8.32 -0.08 -9.08
N GLU A 34 8.79 -1.33 -9.04
CA GLU A 34 9.14 -2.10 -10.24
C GLU A 34 7.94 -2.23 -11.18
N ARG A 35 6.74 -2.46 -10.63
CA ARG A 35 5.50 -2.48 -11.42
C ARG A 35 5.19 -1.11 -12.02
N SER A 36 5.40 -0.03 -11.27
CA SER A 36 5.16 1.33 -11.77
C SER A 36 6.06 1.70 -12.96
N VAL A 37 7.31 1.24 -12.95
CA VAL A 37 8.25 1.40 -14.05
C VAL A 37 7.85 0.50 -15.23
N GLN A 38 7.60 -0.78 -14.97
CA GLN A 38 7.25 -1.76 -16.00
C GLN A 38 6.00 -1.36 -16.79
N GLU A 39 4.99 -0.81 -16.12
CA GLU A 39 3.73 -0.39 -16.72
C GLU A 39 3.72 1.09 -17.11
N ASN A 40 4.81 1.84 -16.88
CA ASN A 40 4.92 3.26 -17.15
C ASN A 40 3.77 4.08 -16.55
N TRP A 41 3.57 3.96 -15.24
CA TRP A 41 2.45 4.58 -14.52
C TRP A 41 2.36 6.10 -14.71
N PRO A 42 3.47 6.88 -14.69
CA PRO A 42 3.39 8.32 -14.84
C PRO A 42 2.73 8.76 -16.15
N GLU A 43 3.08 8.13 -17.25
CA GLU A 43 2.55 8.51 -18.58
C GLU A 43 1.20 7.85 -18.86
N LYS A 44 1.02 6.60 -18.40
CA LYS A 44 -0.16 5.82 -18.73
C LYS A 44 -1.37 6.13 -17.84
N TYR A 45 -1.10 6.43 -16.57
CA TYR A 45 -2.13 6.60 -15.55
C TYR A 45 -2.03 7.92 -14.78
N GLY A 46 -1.00 8.73 -15.02
CA GLY A 46 -0.76 9.95 -14.25
C GLY A 46 -0.40 9.69 -12.78
N VAL A 47 0.17 8.53 -12.47
CA VAL A 47 0.48 8.08 -11.10
C VAL A 47 1.99 7.95 -10.93
N ARG A 48 2.54 8.52 -9.87
CA ARG A 48 3.98 8.42 -9.56
C ARG A 48 4.24 8.22 -8.07
N ILE A 49 5.35 7.58 -7.75
CA ILE A 49 5.88 7.55 -6.39
C ILE A 49 6.68 8.84 -6.18
N SER A 50 6.14 9.78 -5.40
CA SER A 50 6.76 11.08 -5.15
C SER A 50 7.76 11.06 -3.99
N GLY A 51 7.62 10.12 -3.06
CA GLY A 51 8.53 10.01 -1.94
C GLY A 51 8.40 8.72 -1.13
N VAL A 52 9.43 8.45 -0.36
CA VAL A 52 9.49 7.34 0.61
C VAL A 52 9.83 7.92 1.97
N ILE A 53 9.10 7.53 3.01
CA ILE A 53 9.41 7.94 4.37
C ILE A 53 9.66 6.69 5.21
N SER A 54 10.76 6.70 5.96
CA SER A 54 11.07 5.64 6.92
C SER A 54 11.09 6.18 8.33
N ASN A 55 10.52 5.41 9.28
CA ASN A 55 10.65 5.68 10.70
C ASN A 55 11.89 5.06 11.34
N ARG A 56 12.80 4.50 10.51
CA ARG A 56 14.06 3.90 10.92
C ARG A 56 15.17 4.28 9.93
N PRO A 57 16.28 4.86 10.40
CA PRO A 57 17.38 5.28 9.52
C PRO A 57 18.08 4.10 8.83
N GLU A 58 18.05 2.90 9.44
CA GLU A 58 18.68 1.68 8.93
C GLU A 58 17.80 0.85 7.99
N ALA A 59 16.62 1.34 7.63
CA ALA A 59 15.69 0.60 6.77
C ALA A 59 16.29 0.33 5.38
N GLY A 60 16.38 -0.95 4.99
CA GLY A 60 16.96 -1.36 3.70
C GLY A 60 16.22 -0.79 2.48
N GLY A 61 14.93 -0.47 2.61
CA GLY A 61 14.18 0.20 1.55
C GLY A 61 14.68 1.61 1.21
N LEU A 62 15.41 2.28 2.13
CA LEU A 62 16.04 3.58 1.85
C LEU A 62 17.21 3.44 0.86
N THR A 63 17.99 2.37 0.96
CA THR A 63 19.04 2.07 0.00
C THR A 63 18.46 1.91 -1.40
N PHE A 64 17.36 1.14 -1.51
CA PHE A 64 16.66 0.97 -2.78
C PHE A 64 16.10 2.30 -3.33
N ALA A 65 15.52 3.15 -2.48
CA ALA A 65 15.04 4.47 -2.89
C ALA A 65 16.18 5.34 -3.45
N LYS A 66 17.34 5.36 -2.77
CA LYS A 66 18.52 6.09 -3.20
C LYS A 66 19.06 5.59 -4.54
N GLU A 67 19.19 4.29 -4.72
CA GLU A 67 19.66 3.66 -5.95
C GLU A 67 18.77 3.95 -7.16
N ASN A 68 17.47 4.15 -6.92
CA ASN A 68 16.49 4.45 -7.97
C ASN A 68 16.12 5.94 -8.06
N ASN A 69 16.89 6.84 -7.41
CA ASN A 69 16.67 8.29 -7.40
C ASN A 69 15.26 8.70 -6.93
N ILE A 70 14.66 7.94 -6.02
CA ILE A 70 13.37 8.27 -5.41
C ILE A 70 13.65 9.18 -4.21
N PRO A 71 13.02 10.35 -4.12
CA PRO A 71 13.15 11.21 -2.94
C PRO A 71 12.74 10.46 -1.66
N PHE A 72 13.48 10.66 -0.58
CA PHE A 72 13.15 10.01 0.68
C PHE A 72 13.43 10.90 1.89
N LYS A 73 12.74 10.65 2.98
CA LYS A 73 12.93 11.29 4.29
C LYS A 73 12.99 10.23 5.38
N VAL A 74 13.84 10.47 6.37
CA VAL A 74 13.88 9.66 7.60
C VAL A 74 13.31 10.49 8.73
N ILE A 75 12.36 9.92 9.46
CA ILE A 75 11.76 10.50 10.66
C ILE A 75 11.88 9.42 11.75
N ASP A 76 12.96 9.43 12.50
CA ASP A 76 13.17 8.40 13.52
C ASP A 76 12.18 8.63 14.68
N HIS A 77 11.25 7.68 14.81
CA HIS A 77 10.22 7.74 15.84
C HIS A 77 10.77 7.76 17.28
N LYS A 78 12.03 7.39 17.48
CA LYS A 78 12.69 7.44 18.80
C LYS A 78 13.10 8.84 19.23
N GLU A 79 13.15 9.80 18.31
CA GLU A 79 13.49 11.19 18.57
C GLU A 79 12.29 12.01 19.08
N PHE A 80 11.11 11.39 19.14
CA PHE A 80 9.87 12.07 19.54
C PHE A 80 9.37 11.54 20.89
N PRO A 81 8.92 12.46 21.78
CA PRO A 81 8.46 12.08 23.11
C PRO A 81 7.12 11.35 23.11
N THR A 82 6.26 11.60 22.11
CA THR A 82 4.96 10.96 21.98
C THR A 82 4.72 10.48 20.55
N ARG A 83 3.72 9.62 20.39
CA ARG A 83 3.32 9.13 19.08
C ARG A 83 2.72 10.24 18.22
N GLU A 84 1.96 11.11 18.83
CA GLU A 84 1.31 12.23 18.19
C GLU A 84 2.33 13.24 17.63
N THR A 85 3.36 13.60 18.40
CA THR A 85 4.41 14.52 17.90
C THR A 85 5.22 13.92 16.73
N PHE A 86 5.44 12.60 16.74
CA PHE A 86 6.00 11.89 15.60
C PHE A 86 5.07 11.97 14.38
N GLU A 87 3.77 11.74 14.57
CA GLU A 87 2.79 11.75 13.48
C GLU A 87 2.54 13.14 12.91
N GLU A 88 2.64 14.21 13.70
CA GLU A 88 2.60 15.59 13.20
C GLU A 88 3.72 15.84 12.18
N GLU A 89 4.95 15.40 12.47
CA GLU A 89 6.06 15.54 11.52
C GLU A 89 5.89 14.57 10.32
N LEU A 90 5.32 13.39 10.54
CA LEU A 90 5.02 12.44 9.48
C LEU A 90 3.96 13.01 8.51
N ILE A 91 2.90 13.64 9.03
CA ILE A 91 1.86 14.33 8.23
C ILE A 91 2.51 15.40 7.36
N LYS A 92 3.29 16.28 7.98
CA LYS A 92 4.00 17.35 7.28
C LYS A 92 4.91 16.79 6.16
N ALA A 93 5.65 15.72 6.44
CA ALA A 93 6.50 15.09 5.43
C ALA A 93 5.69 14.48 4.28
N CYS A 94 4.50 13.92 4.53
CA CYS A 94 3.61 13.47 3.49
C CYS A 94 3.08 14.63 2.64
N GLU A 95 2.76 15.76 3.26
CA GLU A 95 2.34 16.99 2.58
C GLU A 95 3.48 17.59 1.75
N ASP A 96 4.73 17.60 2.25
CA ASP A 96 5.92 18.06 1.52
C ASP A 96 6.16 17.25 0.21
N PHE A 97 5.70 16.00 0.16
CA PHE A 97 5.71 15.14 -1.02
C PHE A 97 4.41 15.19 -1.83
N ASP A 98 3.50 16.13 -1.52
CA ASP A 98 2.18 16.28 -2.17
C ASP A 98 1.37 14.97 -2.19
N ALA A 99 1.32 14.22 -1.10
CA ALA A 99 0.72 12.89 -1.04
C ALA A 99 -0.79 12.90 -1.34
N ASP A 100 -1.18 12.32 -2.46
CA ASP A 100 -2.58 11.97 -2.77
C ASP A 100 -2.97 10.62 -2.16
N LEU A 101 -2.03 9.69 -2.13
CA LEU A 101 -2.20 8.35 -1.57
C LEU A 101 -0.97 7.97 -0.73
N ILE A 102 -1.22 7.41 0.45
CA ILE A 102 -0.20 6.86 1.34
C ILE A 102 -0.26 5.33 1.29
N VAL A 103 0.89 4.71 1.09
CA VAL A 103 1.04 3.26 0.96
C VAL A 103 1.92 2.73 2.09
N LEU A 104 1.37 1.94 3.00
CA LEU A 104 2.12 1.30 4.07
C LEU A 104 2.76 0.01 3.55
N ALA A 105 4.06 0.00 3.39
CA ALA A 105 4.81 -1.15 2.90
C ALA A 105 5.73 -1.73 3.98
N GLY A 106 5.14 -2.43 4.93
CA GLY A 106 5.84 -2.93 6.11
C GLY A 106 6.19 -1.81 7.10
N PHE A 107 5.28 -0.85 7.28
CA PHE A 107 5.41 0.20 8.27
C PHE A 107 4.98 -0.33 9.66
N MET A 108 5.95 -0.50 10.55
CA MET A 108 5.78 -1.19 11.85
C MET A 108 5.37 -0.24 12.98
N ARG A 109 4.44 0.67 12.70
CA ARG A 109 3.83 1.56 13.70
C ARG A 109 2.32 1.56 13.53
N VAL A 110 1.61 1.41 14.62
CA VAL A 110 0.16 1.64 14.64
C VAL A 110 -0.07 3.13 14.57
N LEU A 111 -0.78 3.58 13.55
CA LEU A 111 -1.13 4.97 13.34
C LEU A 111 -2.29 5.36 14.26
N THR A 112 -2.20 6.55 14.86
CA THR A 112 -3.27 7.08 15.72
C THR A 112 -4.39 7.69 14.86
N PRO A 113 -5.56 8.01 15.47
CA PRO A 113 -6.60 8.76 14.78
C PRO A 113 -6.14 10.09 14.19
N LEU A 114 -5.09 10.71 14.76
CA LEU A 114 -4.51 11.95 14.23
C LEU A 114 -4.09 11.77 12.77
N PHE A 115 -3.24 10.79 12.50
CA PHE A 115 -2.75 10.51 11.14
C PHE A 115 -3.84 9.95 10.25
N VAL A 116 -4.62 9.00 10.76
CA VAL A 116 -5.69 8.34 9.97
C VAL A 116 -6.73 9.34 9.49
N ASN A 117 -7.16 10.28 10.34
CA ASN A 117 -8.14 11.30 9.96
C ASN A 117 -7.58 12.34 8.98
N ALA A 118 -6.28 12.69 9.09
CA ALA A 118 -5.63 13.61 8.15
C ALA A 118 -5.64 13.08 6.70
N PHE A 119 -5.62 11.75 6.54
CA PHE A 119 -5.58 11.08 5.24
C PHE A 119 -6.71 10.04 5.06
N GLU A 120 -7.89 10.30 5.63
CA GLU A 120 -9.03 9.39 5.54
C GLU A 120 -9.34 9.00 4.09
N GLY A 121 -9.50 7.69 3.85
CA GLY A 121 -9.73 7.14 2.51
C GLY A 121 -8.54 7.17 1.57
N ARG A 122 -7.36 7.63 2.05
CA ARG A 122 -6.13 7.78 1.27
C ARG A 122 -4.93 7.04 1.86
N ILE A 123 -5.15 6.04 2.71
CA ILE A 123 -4.10 5.19 3.27
C ILE A 123 -4.42 3.75 2.95
N LEU A 124 -3.50 3.06 2.29
CA LEU A 124 -3.55 1.63 2.04
C LEU A 124 -2.53 0.89 2.89
N ASN A 125 -2.94 -0.27 3.39
CA ASN A 125 -2.06 -1.23 4.04
C ASN A 125 -2.19 -2.60 3.38
N ILE A 126 -1.11 -3.38 3.47
CA ILE A 126 -1.10 -4.79 3.12
C ILE A 126 -0.85 -5.61 4.38
N HIS A 127 -1.69 -6.60 4.61
CA HIS A 127 -1.67 -7.45 5.80
C HIS A 127 -1.58 -8.92 5.40
N PRO A 128 -0.61 -9.69 5.92
CA PRO A 128 -0.33 -11.05 5.47
C PRO A 128 -1.29 -12.08 6.11
N ALA A 129 -2.58 -11.85 5.97
CA ALA A 129 -3.67 -12.77 6.32
C ALA A 129 -4.94 -12.45 5.52
N LEU A 130 -5.88 -13.38 5.48
CA LEU A 130 -7.23 -13.16 4.94
C LEU A 130 -8.11 -12.50 6.02
N LEU A 131 -8.04 -11.17 6.12
CA LEU A 131 -8.89 -10.44 7.06
C LEU A 131 -10.39 -10.76 6.85
N PRO A 132 -11.17 -10.83 7.92
CA PRO A 132 -10.91 -10.43 9.31
C PRO A 132 -10.18 -11.47 10.17
N MET A 133 -9.72 -12.58 9.60
CA MET A 133 -8.94 -13.57 10.35
C MET A 133 -7.50 -13.08 10.59
N PHE A 134 -6.97 -13.39 11.77
CA PHE A 134 -5.59 -13.12 12.16
C PHE A 134 -5.13 -11.65 12.01
N PRO A 135 -5.86 -10.66 12.58
CA PRO A 135 -5.35 -9.29 12.65
C PRO A 135 -4.11 -9.23 13.53
N GLY A 136 -3.26 -8.21 13.35
CA GLY A 136 -2.04 -8.01 14.12
C GLY A 136 -0.87 -8.89 13.67
N LEU A 137 0.03 -9.20 14.58
CA LEU A 137 1.30 -9.87 14.29
C LEU A 137 1.19 -11.39 14.26
N HIS A 138 2.27 -12.06 13.81
CA HIS A 138 2.44 -13.53 13.82
C HIS A 138 1.35 -14.29 13.08
N THR A 139 0.92 -13.78 11.94
CA THR A 139 -0.21 -14.31 11.18
C THR A 139 0.02 -15.72 10.66
N HIS A 140 1.25 -16.03 10.20
CA HIS A 140 1.59 -17.33 9.64
C HIS A 140 1.66 -18.41 10.72
N GLU A 141 2.28 -18.10 11.86
CA GLU A 141 2.33 -19.00 13.02
C GLU A 141 0.91 -19.32 13.50
N ARG A 142 0.09 -18.29 13.69
CA ARG A 142 -1.31 -18.43 14.14
C ARG A 142 -2.17 -19.19 13.14
N ALA A 143 -1.94 -19.01 11.84
CA ALA A 143 -2.62 -19.75 10.79
C ALA A 143 -2.29 -21.26 10.84
N LEU A 144 -1.01 -21.59 11.03
CA LEU A 144 -0.56 -22.98 11.18
C LEU A 144 -1.10 -23.62 12.46
N GLU A 145 -1.03 -22.91 13.60
CA GLU A 145 -1.59 -23.36 14.88
C GLU A 145 -3.10 -23.60 14.82
N ALA A 146 -3.84 -22.74 14.09
CA ALA A 146 -5.28 -22.91 13.87
C ALA A 146 -5.62 -24.06 12.92
N GLY A 147 -4.64 -24.67 12.25
CA GLY A 147 -4.84 -25.80 11.35
C GLY A 147 -5.66 -25.47 10.10
N ILE A 148 -5.72 -24.20 9.70
CA ILE A 148 -6.45 -23.78 8.48
C ILE A 148 -5.75 -24.32 7.22
N ARG A 149 -6.51 -24.46 6.14
CA ARG A 149 -5.99 -24.98 4.86
C ARG A 149 -5.83 -23.92 3.79
N ILE A 150 -6.37 -22.73 4.02
CA ILE A 150 -6.26 -21.58 3.11
C ILE A 150 -5.85 -20.38 3.95
N HIS A 151 -4.76 -19.74 3.55
CA HIS A 151 -4.25 -18.49 4.11
C HIS A 151 -4.09 -17.48 2.99
N GLY A 152 -3.49 -16.31 3.24
CA GLY A 152 -3.27 -15.34 2.17
C GLY A 152 -2.91 -13.96 2.66
N VAL A 153 -3.32 -12.98 1.87
CA VAL A 153 -3.01 -11.57 2.06
C VAL A 153 -4.24 -10.71 1.79
N THR A 154 -4.34 -9.59 2.48
CA THR A 154 -5.38 -8.58 2.30
C THR A 154 -4.76 -7.21 2.08
N VAL A 155 -5.21 -6.50 1.06
CA VAL A 155 -5.03 -5.06 0.93
C VAL A 155 -6.31 -4.37 1.40
N HIS A 156 -6.18 -3.37 2.26
CA HIS A 156 -7.33 -2.65 2.82
C HIS A 156 -7.02 -1.16 3.00
N PHE A 157 -8.05 -0.33 3.04
CA PHE A 157 -7.94 1.02 3.54
C PHE A 157 -7.68 1.00 5.05
N VAL A 158 -6.82 1.90 5.52
CA VAL A 158 -6.53 2.01 6.95
C VAL A 158 -7.64 2.78 7.64
N SER A 159 -8.06 2.29 8.80
CA SER A 159 -9.03 2.91 9.70
C SER A 159 -8.44 3.04 11.11
N ALA A 160 -9.17 3.65 12.01
CA ALA A 160 -8.77 3.73 13.43
C ALA A 160 -8.75 2.36 14.14
N VAL A 161 -9.40 1.34 13.55
CA VAL A 161 -9.37 -0.03 14.07
C VAL A 161 -8.22 -0.78 13.39
N LEU A 162 -7.34 -1.38 14.18
CA LEU A 162 -6.20 -2.17 13.68
C LEU A 162 -6.69 -3.26 12.73
N ASP A 163 -6.19 -3.24 11.50
CA ASP A 163 -6.53 -4.16 10.40
C ASP A 163 -8.05 -4.30 10.13
N GLY A 164 -8.85 -3.32 10.58
CA GLY A 164 -10.31 -3.33 10.51
C GLY A 164 -10.91 -2.46 9.40
N GLY A 165 -10.11 -1.90 8.52
CA GLY A 165 -10.58 -1.03 7.45
C GLY A 165 -11.17 -1.80 6.25
N ALA A 166 -11.81 -1.07 5.34
CA ALA A 166 -12.51 -1.65 4.18
C ALA A 166 -11.54 -2.39 3.25
N ILE A 167 -11.83 -3.64 2.93
CA ILE A 167 -11.01 -4.51 2.11
C ILE A 167 -11.07 -4.04 0.65
N VAL A 168 -9.88 -3.90 0.03
CA VAL A 168 -9.71 -3.56 -1.39
C VAL A 168 -9.56 -4.83 -2.23
N GLY A 169 -8.74 -5.78 -1.78
CA GLY A 169 -8.53 -7.03 -2.48
C GLY A 169 -7.86 -8.07 -1.57
N GLN A 170 -8.02 -9.33 -1.93
CA GLN A 170 -7.44 -10.47 -1.22
C GLN A 170 -6.87 -11.47 -2.21
N ALA A 171 -5.78 -12.14 -1.81
CA ALA A 171 -5.24 -13.27 -2.55
C ALA A 171 -5.04 -14.44 -1.60
N ALA A 172 -5.49 -15.62 -2.01
CA ALA A 172 -5.43 -16.83 -1.21
C ALA A 172 -4.26 -17.71 -1.63
N VAL A 173 -3.71 -18.45 -0.66
CA VAL A 173 -2.70 -19.49 -0.88
C VAL A 173 -3.04 -20.74 -0.09
N PRO A 174 -2.66 -21.94 -0.57
CA PRO A 174 -2.82 -23.15 0.20
C PRO A 174 -1.85 -23.19 1.38
N VAL A 175 -2.29 -23.79 2.49
CA VAL A 175 -1.42 -24.21 3.60
C VAL A 175 -1.14 -25.69 3.39
N LEU A 176 0.13 -26.04 3.15
CA LEU A 176 0.54 -27.41 2.86
C LEU A 176 0.89 -28.17 4.15
N ALA A 177 0.80 -29.49 4.08
CA ALA A 177 1.21 -30.31 5.20
C ALA A 177 2.71 -30.17 5.46
N GLY A 178 3.07 -29.87 6.71
CA GLY A 178 4.45 -29.69 7.12
C GLY A 178 5.03 -28.29 6.84
N ASP A 179 4.24 -27.33 6.35
CA ASP A 179 4.69 -25.95 6.21
C ASP A 179 5.27 -25.41 7.52
N THR A 180 6.39 -24.77 7.43
CA THR A 180 6.90 -23.85 8.46
C THR A 180 6.31 -22.47 8.28
N PRO A 181 6.33 -21.59 9.30
CA PRO A 181 5.91 -20.20 9.15
C PRO A 181 6.63 -19.47 8.01
N ASP A 182 7.93 -19.72 7.83
CA ASP A 182 8.73 -19.09 6.76
C ASP A 182 8.33 -19.55 5.36
N GLU A 183 8.01 -20.84 5.18
CA GLU A 183 7.54 -21.38 3.88
C GLU A 183 6.17 -20.79 3.52
N LEU A 184 5.27 -20.71 4.50
CA LEU A 184 3.96 -20.08 4.30
C LEU A 184 4.12 -18.59 4.02
N ALA A 185 4.96 -17.86 4.77
CA ALA A 185 5.27 -16.46 4.55
C ALA A 185 5.84 -16.20 3.15
N ALA A 186 6.76 -17.02 2.68
CA ALA A 186 7.33 -16.91 1.34
C ALA A 186 6.28 -17.12 0.24
N ARG A 187 5.30 -18.00 0.47
CA ARG A 187 4.19 -18.25 -0.46
C ARG A 187 3.22 -17.07 -0.48
N VAL A 188 2.88 -16.50 0.67
CA VAL A 188 2.04 -15.31 0.81
C VAL A 188 2.71 -14.11 0.16
N LEU A 189 4.02 -13.89 0.41
CA LEU A 189 4.79 -12.77 -0.13
C LEU A 189 4.75 -12.69 -1.67
N LYS A 190 4.71 -13.82 -2.36
CA LYS A 190 4.54 -13.85 -3.83
C LYS A 190 3.22 -13.22 -4.25
N GLN A 191 2.15 -13.47 -3.51
CA GLN A 191 0.84 -12.89 -3.78
C GLN A 191 0.78 -11.41 -3.38
N GLU A 192 1.47 -11.01 -2.31
CA GLU A 192 1.60 -9.60 -1.94
C GLU A 192 2.20 -8.78 -3.09
N HIS A 193 3.28 -9.27 -3.70
CA HIS A 193 3.97 -8.58 -4.80
C HIS A 193 3.15 -8.51 -6.10
N ILE A 194 2.06 -9.28 -6.20
CA ILE A 194 1.12 -9.21 -7.32
C ILE A 194 -0.05 -8.30 -6.97
N LEU A 195 -0.69 -8.53 -5.83
CA LEU A 195 -1.91 -7.86 -5.42
C LEU A 195 -1.67 -6.38 -5.07
N TYR A 196 -0.60 -6.10 -4.30
CA TYR A 196 -0.39 -4.75 -3.78
C TYR A 196 -0.15 -3.71 -4.88
N PRO A 197 0.74 -3.92 -5.86
CA PRO A 197 0.90 -2.98 -6.95
C PRO A 197 -0.41 -2.71 -7.72
N ARG A 198 -1.21 -3.74 -7.99
CA ARG A 198 -2.52 -3.58 -8.67
C ARG A 198 -3.48 -2.72 -7.85
N ALA A 199 -3.63 -3.03 -6.57
CA ALA A 199 -4.49 -2.29 -5.67
C ALA A 199 -4.06 -0.81 -5.55
N VAL A 200 -2.76 -0.57 -5.35
CA VAL A 200 -2.19 0.79 -5.26
C VAL A 200 -2.49 1.59 -6.53
N ARG A 201 -2.26 1.02 -7.71
CA ARG A 201 -2.55 1.68 -8.98
C ARG A 201 -4.03 2.00 -9.12
N LEU A 202 -4.91 1.04 -8.92
CA LEU A 202 -6.37 1.22 -9.09
C LEU A 202 -6.94 2.26 -8.11
N VAL A 203 -6.44 2.32 -6.88
CA VAL A 203 -6.83 3.36 -5.91
C VAL A 203 -6.28 4.71 -6.33
N ALA A 204 -5.02 4.80 -6.76
CA ALA A 204 -4.43 6.05 -7.24
C ALA A 204 -5.14 6.60 -8.49
N GLU A 205 -5.60 5.72 -9.40
CA GLU A 205 -6.43 6.10 -10.55
C GLU A 205 -7.86 6.55 -10.16
N GLY A 206 -8.30 6.31 -8.91
CA GLY A 206 -9.66 6.57 -8.46
C GLY A 206 -10.70 5.52 -8.89
N LYS A 207 -10.25 4.40 -9.49
CA LYS A 207 -11.13 3.27 -9.87
C LYS A 207 -11.61 2.47 -8.66
N VAL A 208 -10.86 2.53 -7.58
CA VAL A 208 -11.20 1.95 -6.27
C VAL A 208 -11.12 3.06 -5.23
N ARG A 209 -12.16 3.25 -4.45
CA ARG A 209 -12.25 4.30 -3.44
C ARG A 209 -13.03 3.86 -2.22
N LEU A 210 -12.84 4.58 -1.12
CA LEU A 210 -13.59 4.40 0.11
C LEU A 210 -14.81 5.34 0.11
N GLU A 211 -16.01 4.80 0.29
CA GLU A 211 -17.25 5.58 0.48
C GLU A 211 -18.07 4.98 1.61
N ASN A 212 -18.44 5.79 2.58
CA ASN A 212 -19.29 5.36 3.72
C ASN A 212 -18.77 4.08 4.41
N GLY A 213 -17.43 3.99 4.59
CA GLY A 213 -16.79 2.84 5.23
C GLY A 213 -16.74 1.56 4.37
N ARG A 214 -17.06 1.65 3.09
CA ARG A 214 -17.04 0.51 2.15
C ARG A 214 -16.15 0.81 0.95
N THR A 215 -15.49 -0.20 0.44
CA THR A 215 -14.77 -0.12 -0.83
C THR A 215 -15.75 -0.14 -1.98
N ILE A 216 -15.67 0.88 -2.84
CA ILE A 216 -16.43 0.99 -4.09
C ILE A 216 -15.47 0.84 -5.26
N MET A 217 -15.83 -0.03 -6.20
CA MET A 217 -15.10 -0.27 -7.44
C MET A 217 -16.04 -0.76 -8.53
N ASP A 218 -15.64 -0.59 -9.78
CA ASP A 218 -16.37 -1.19 -10.90
C ASP A 218 -16.00 -2.68 -11.10
N ARG A 219 -16.68 -3.31 -12.05
CA ARG A 219 -16.49 -4.74 -12.33
C ARG A 219 -15.10 -5.03 -12.89
N GLU A 220 -14.52 -4.14 -13.68
CA GLU A 220 -13.19 -4.30 -14.28
C GLU A 220 -12.12 -4.29 -13.20
N ALA A 221 -12.15 -3.30 -12.31
CA ALA A 221 -11.24 -3.23 -11.17
C ALA A 221 -11.39 -4.44 -10.23
N SER A 222 -12.63 -4.88 -10.00
CA SER A 222 -12.90 -6.09 -9.20
C SER A 222 -12.30 -7.35 -9.83
N GLN A 223 -12.39 -7.50 -11.15
CA GLN A 223 -11.78 -8.63 -11.87
C GLN A 223 -10.26 -8.59 -11.82
N GLU A 224 -9.65 -7.41 -11.94
CA GLU A 224 -8.20 -7.25 -11.84
C GLU A 224 -7.64 -7.58 -10.45
N LEU A 225 -8.44 -7.35 -9.41
CA LEU A 225 -8.09 -7.66 -8.01
C LEU A 225 -8.46 -9.10 -7.59
N ALA A 226 -9.20 -9.83 -8.40
CA ALA A 226 -9.55 -11.22 -8.12
C ALA A 226 -8.37 -12.13 -8.45
N ILE A 227 -7.53 -12.40 -7.44
CA ILE A 227 -6.38 -13.29 -7.56
C ILE A 227 -6.66 -14.56 -6.78
N LEU A 228 -6.86 -15.65 -7.51
CA LEU A 228 -6.88 -17.00 -6.97
C LEU A 228 -5.52 -17.62 -7.29
N GLY A 229 -4.73 -17.88 -6.26
CA GLY A 229 -3.41 -18.47 -6.36
C GLY A 229 -3.42 -19.97 -6.64
#